data_74b3e72ed37b350ad6ad44113ae3607d
#
_entry.id   74b3e72ed37b350ad6ad44113ae3607d
#
_cell.length_a   1.000
_cell.length_b   1.000
_cell.length_c   1.000
_cell.angle_alpha   90.00
_cell.angle_beta   90.00
_cell.angle_gamma   90.00
#
_symmetry.space_group_name_H-M   'P 1'
#
loop_
_entity.id
_entity.type
_entity.pdbx_description
1 polymer ?
#
loop_
_entity_poly.entity_id
_entity_poly.type
_entity_poly.pdbx_seq_one_letter_code
_entity_poly.pdbx_strand_id
1 'polypeptide(L)'
;PMNYYNITTFEGLPSNTVNAIKKDASGFIWIGTKVGLCRFDGCEVKTYPLLSEDDIWSIEELDSDTLLLGTVSGLKYFSRKTNVTVKLDIPSAIVKSIRKIADSQFFVGTEAGLYFINNHTPRQIFLETGLSPCNHITSIICEDKNIYWFSTADGLGRIDIRTMQPEIYRMPEEISNSNFFICLTRMGNHIYLGSFNKGIFSFDMSGKKFAKVNGFEHNLIMTIDGQDNQLFVGTNGQGLKVLSLEDGSIEVISHKEKARNSISSNTITAFLYDNGIRWIGTQFGGISYTPRIGAKFSYYSKNDFYSTDYRVRSFYMFPNGDKLIGTRTGLFFICEKTGEIRSYSLEKNFSNLRSDIVVFINRIQDKILIGTYGGGVHVFDEKTWSLRDFSHEELFLYGCILNIVDDAKGNLWFASQSGLYQSTPEGHVLKKYDTMNSVLTTNAILCLCVDSMNRLWVGSKFGLFLLDIATGKMRADCFSVPIKAEIKYIMEDLRKDMWVCTDNGLYKIGKDLVVHEHFTTDNLLPDNQVPCILEDSHGIYWIATQKEIVRYNPIE
;
A
#
# COMPACT_ATOMS: atom_id res chain seq x y z
N PRO A 1 -7.19 -15.85 -1.59
CA PRO A 1 -7.91 -14.74 -0.97
C PRO A 1 -7.32 -13.44 -1.47
N MET A 2 -8.19 -12.46 -1.80
CA MET A 2 -7.75 -11.12 -2.20
C MET A 2 -7.18 -10.39 -0.99
N ASN A 3 -6.08 -9.66 -1.20
CA ASN A 3 -5.49 -8.83 -0.17
C ASN A 3 -6.07 -7.42 -0.26
N TYR A 4 -6.48 -6.85 0.87
CA TYR A 4 -6.96 -5.47 0.98
C TYR A 4 -5.96 -4.61 1.69
N TYR A 5 -5.72 -3.41 1.15
CA TYR A 5 -4.95 -2.34 1.78
C TYR A 5 -5.93 -1.34 2.37
N ASN A 6 -5.61 -0.83 3.55
CA ASN A 6 -6.48 0.07 4.29
C ASN A 6 -5.82 1.44 4.44
N ILE A 7 -6.55 2.49 4.11
CA ILE A 7 -6.18 3.88 4.32
C ILE A 7 -7.14 4.47 5.35
N THR A 8 -6.61 4.95 6.45
CA THR A 8 -7.36 5.49 7.58
C THR A 8 -6.89 6.90 7.92
N THR A 9 -7.35 7.46 9.02
CA THR A 9 -6.84 8.72 9.55
C THR A 9 -5.34 8.69 9.88
N PHE A 10 -4.77 7.51 10.11
CA PHE A 10 -3.32 7.33 10.30
C PHE A 10 -2.53 7.57 9.02
N GLU A 11 -3.10 7.23 7.86
CA GLU A 11 -2.51 7.47 6.54
C GLU A 11 -2.91 8.84 5.98
N GLY A 12 -3.66 9.65 6.71
CA GLY A 12 -4.00 11.03 6.38
C GLY A 12 -5.42 11.27 5.90
N LEU A 13 -6.36 10.31 6.01
CA LEU A 13 -7.76 10.63 5.76
C LEU A 13 -8.28 11.67 6.76
N PRO A 14 -9.13 12.60 6.33
CA PRO A 14 -9.76 13.55 7.26
C PRO A 14 -10.68 12.87 8.27
N SER A 15 -11.32 11.77 7.88
CA SER A 15 -12.20 10.95 8.71
C SER A 15 -12.23 9.51 8.23
N ASN A 16 -12.42 8.56 9.16
CA ASN A 16 -12.66 7.15 8.84
C ASN A 16 -14.08 6.85 8.33
N THR A 17 -14.97 7.84 8.31
CA THR A 17 -16.29 7.72 7.68
C THR A 17 -16.21 8.21 6.25
N VAL A 18 -16.23 7.28 5.30
CA VAL A 18 -16.16 7.55 3.87
C VAL A 18 -17.55 7.43 3.26
N ASN A 19 -18.06 8.50 2.62
CA ASN A 19 -19.39 8.53 2.03
C ASN A 19 -19.38 8.47 0.51
N ALA A 20 -18.30 8.91 -0.14
CA ALA A 20 -18.19 8.96 -1.60
C ALA A 20 -16.78 8.63 -2.07
N ILE A 21 -16.69 7.93 -3.19
CA ILE A 21 -15.42 7.64 -3.88
C ILE A 21 -15.64 7.93 -5.37
N LYS A 22 -14.73 8.70 -5.96
CA LYS A 22 -14.77 9.05 -7.39
C LYS A 22 -13.37 9.02 -7.98
N LYS A 23 -13.20 8.37 -9.10
CA LYS A 23 -12.00 8.50 -9.92
C LYS A 23 -12.20 9.62 -10.94
N ASP A 24 -11.24 10.54 -11.03
CA ASP A 24 -11.26 11.57 -12.07
C ASP A 24 -10.59 11.11 -13.37
N ALA A 25 -10.72 11.90 -14.41
CA ALA A 25 -10.15 11.61 -15.73
C ALA A 25 -8.61 11.54 -15.74
N SER A 26 -7.95 12.15 -14.75
CA SER A 26 -6.49 12.10 -14.55
C SER A 26 -6.03 10.84 -13.80
N GLY A 27 -6.96 10.04 -13.27
CA GLY A 27 -6.69 8.81 -12.55
C GLY A 27 -6.57 8.93 -11.04
N PHE A 28 -6.75 10.13 -10.46
CA PHE A 28 -6.77 10.33 -9.02
C PHE A 28 -8.06 9.82 -8.39
N ILE A 29 -7.96 9.26 -7.20
CA ILE A 29 -9.12 8.85 -6.40
C ILE A 29 -9.48 9.97 -5.43
N TRP A 30 -10.67 10.50 -5.61
CA TRP A 30 -11.27 11.50 -4.72
C TRP A 30 -12.16 10.81 -3.71
N ILE A 31 -12.01 11.20 -2.44
CA ILE A 31 -12.68 10.56 -1.32
C ILE A 31 -13.42 11.65 -0.53
N GLY A 32 -14.73 11.54 -0.51
CA GLY A 32 -15.61 12.37 0.32
C GLY A 32 -15.83 11.69 1.66
N THR A 33 -15.52 12.41 2.72
CA THR A 33 -15.66 11.92 4.10
C THR A 33 -16.66 12.77 4.88
N LYS A 34 -17.00 12.31 6.08
CA LYS A 34 -17.83 13.08 7.03
C LYS A 34 -17.16 14.41 7.43
N VAL A 35 -15.85 14.55 7.25
CA VAL A 35 -15.07 15.73 7.66
C VAL A 35 -14.14 16.14 6.52
N GLY A 36 -14.73 16.46 5.36
CA GLY A 36 -13.99 17.03 4.24
C GLY A 36 -13.64 16.10 3.10
N LEU A 37 -12.91 16.69 2.14
CA LEU A 37 -12.46 16.09 0.91
C LEU A 37 -10.97 15.74 0.98
N CYS A 38 -10.61 14.59 0.45
CA CYS A 38 -9.21 14.29 0.16
C CYS A 38 -9.05 13.62 -1.20
N ARG A 39 -7.81 13.58 -1.67
CA ARG A 39 -7.40 12.95 -2.92
C ARG A 39 -6.26 11.97 -2.65
N PHE A 40 -6.36 10.79 -3.19
CA PHE A 40 -5.30 9.78 -3.16
C PHE A 40 -4.69 9.63 -4.56
N ASP A 41 -3.37 9.66 -4.65
CA ASP A 41 -2.61 9.59 -5.91
C ASP A 41 -1.95 8.23 -6.16
N GLY A 42 -2.17 7.28 -5.26
CA GLY A 42 -1.54 5.96 -5.26
C GLY A 42 -0.45 5.80 -4.18
N CYS A 43 0.02 6.91 -3.61
CA CYS A 43 1.04 6.94 -2.56
C CYS A 43 0.61 7.76 -1.35
N GLU A 44 0.09 8.96 -1.56
CA GLU A 44 -0.21 9.92 -0.52
C GLU A 44 -1.66 10.40 -0.53
N VAL A 45 -2.16 10.72 0.66
CA VAL A 45 -3.47 11.35 0.85
C VAL A 45 -3.28 12.86 1.00
N LYS A 46 -3.80 13.62 0.04
CA LYS A 46 -3.85 15.09 0.12
C LYS A 46 -5.21 15.54 0.62
N THR A 47 -5.23 16.33 1.68
CA THR A 47 -6.45 16.95 2.25
C THR A 47 -6.64 18.38 1.79
N TYR A 48 -7.88 18.87 1.87
CA TYR A 48 -8.27 20.23 1.46
C TYR A 48 -8.90 20.98 2.63
N PRO A 49 -8.13 21.82 3.36
CA PRO A 49 -8.57 22.45 4.62
C PRO A 49 -9.84 23.32 4.50
N LEU A 50 -10.07 23.96 3.36
CA LEU A 50 -11.29 24.77 3.13
C LEU A 50 -12.59 23.95 3.11
N LEU A 51 -12.49 22.64 3.08
CA LEU A 51 -13.61 21.69 3.09
C LEU A 51 -13.65 20.85 4.38
N SER A 52 -12.86 21.18 5.39
CA SER A 52 -12.70 20.38 6.61
C SER A 52 -13.96 20.28 7.48
N GLU A 53 -14.94 21.13 7.26
CA GLU A 53 -16.24 21.10 7.98
C GLU A 53 -17.37 20.48 7.14
N ASP A 54 -17.09 20.08 5.90
CA ASP A 54 -18.10 19.57 4.97
C ASP A 54 -18.25 18.05 5.12
N ASP A 55 -19.46 17.60 5.39
CA ASP A 55 -19.88 16.20 5.25
C ASP A 55 -20.25 15.95 3.78
N ILE A 56 -19.36 15.29 3.04
CA ILE A 56 -19.45 15.13 1.58
C ILE A 56 -20.10 13.77 1.26
N TRP A 57 -21.24 13.81 0.57
CA TRP A 57 -22.03 12.63 0.22
C TRP A 57 -21.90 12.19 -1.23
N SER A 58 -21.53 13.09 -2.11
CA SER A 58 -21.34 12.77 -3.52
C SER A 58 -20.27 13.64 -4.16
N ILE A 59 -19.58 13.08 -5.15
CA ILE A 59 -18.54 13.75 -5.93
C ILE A 59 -18.80 13.45 -7.41
N GLU A 60 -18.83 14.48 -8.25
CA GLU A 60 -18.91 14.35 -9.70
C GLU A 60 -17.92 15.26 -10.39
N GLU A 61 -17.28 14.80 -11.45
CA GLU A 61 -16.35 15.58 -12.24
C GLU A 61 -17.12 16.38 -13.31
N LEU A 62 -17.10 17.70 -13.21
CA LEU A 62 -17.74 18.56 -14.19
C LEU A 62 -16.84 18.77 -15.42
N ASP A 63 -15.59 19.13 -15.17
CA ASP A 63 -14.58 19.36 -16.20
C ASP A 63 -13.16 19.08 -15.66
N SER A 64 -12.12 19.38 -16.42
CA SER A 64 -10.73 19.14 -16.05
C SER A 64 -10.24 19.92 -14.81
N ASP A 65 -10.96 20.96 -14.39
CA ASP A 65 -10.65 21.76 -13.20
C ASP A 65 -11.67 21.57 -12.07
N THR A 66 -12.94 21.38 -12.39
CA THR A 66 -14.05 21.52 -11.44
C THR A 66 -14.63 20.17 -11.01
N LEU A 67 -14.68 19.95 -9.69
CA LEU A 67 -15.51 18.93 -9.07
C LEU A 67 -16.79 19.54 -8.51
N LEU A 68 -17.87 18.81 -8.65
CA LEU A 68 -19.13 19.09 -7.95
C LEU A 68 -19.18 18.24 -6.68
N LEU A 69 -19.43 18.89 -5.56
CA LEU A 69 -19.49 18.25 -4.23
C LEU A 69 -20.91 18.40 -3.68
N GLY A 70 -21.56 17.27 -3.47
CA GLY A 70 -22.81 17.20 -2.74
C GLY A 70 -22.55 17.08 -1.25
N THR A 71 -23.01 18.03 -0.47
CA THR A 71 -22.75 18.10 0.97
C THR A 71 -24.04 18.20 1.77
N VAL A 72 -23.93 18.03 3.09
CA VAL A 72 -25.04 18.30 4.02
C VAL A 72 -25.44 19.78 3.98
N SER A 73 -24.54 20.68 3.66
CA SER A 73 -24.79 22.12 3.56
C SER A 73 -25.20 22.60 2.16
N GLY A 74 -25.32 21.71 1.17
CA GLY A 74 -25.72 22.02 -0.20
C GLY A 74 -24.72 21.60 -1.26
N LEU A 75 -24.84 22.18 -2.46
CA LEU A 75 -23.98 21.92 -3.60
C LEU A 75 -22.82 22.91 -3.65
N LYS A 76 -21.61 22.38 -3.85
CA LYS A 76 -20.40 23.19 -4.00
C LYS A 76 -19.66 22.85 -5.29
N TYR A 77 -19.13 23.87 -5.94
CA TYR A 77 -18.13 23.76 -7.01
C TYR A 77 -16.75 23.86 -6.36
N PHE A 78 -15.88 22.95 -6.64
CA PHE A 78 -14.51 22.95 -6.15
C PHE A 78 -13.52 22.99 -7.32
N SER A 79 -12.70 24.06 -7.39
CA SER A 79 -11.63 24.17 -8.38
C SER A 79 -10.38 23.43 -7.89
N ARG A 80 -9.91 22.46 -8.67
CA ARG A 80 -8.69 21.69 -8.38
C ARG A 80 -7.41 22.51 -8.52
N LYS A 81 -7.42 23.54 -9.38
CA LYS A 81 -6.27 24.42 -9.62
C LYS A 81 -6.09 25.45 -8.51
N THR A 82 -7.16 26.09 -8.09
CA THR A 82 -7.11 27.18 -7.13
C THR A 82 -7.42 26.75 -5.70
N ASN A 83 -7.96 25.54 -5.52
CA ASN A 83 -8.51 25.01 -4.26
C ASN A 83 -9.65 25.87 -3.66
N VAL A 84 -10.34 26.66 -4.49
CA VAL A 84 -11.45 27.52 -4.08
C VAL A 84 -12.76 26.76 -4.22
N THR A 85 -13.69 26.99 -3.31
CA THR A 85 -15.06 26.48 -3.35
C THR A 85 -16.07 27.61 -3.54
N VAL A 86 -17.08 27.34 -4.36
CA VAL A 86 -18.22 28.23 -4.56
C VAL A 86 -19.49 27.44 -4.31
N LYS A 87 -20.35 27.90 -3.40
CA LYS A 87 -21.64 27.28 -3.15
C LYS A 87 -22.67 27.73 -4.20
N LEU A 88 -23.46 26.78 -4.70
CA LEU A 88 -24.64 27.07 -5.50
C LEU A 88 -25.88 27.00 -4.60
N ASP A 89 -26.67 28.07 -4.61
CA ASP A 89 -27.94 28.10 -3.88
C ASP A 89 -28.98 27.24 -4.58
N ILE A 90 -29.33 26.14 -3.95
CA ILE A 90 -30.51 25.32 -4.24
C ILE A 90 -31.40 25.26 -3.00
N PRO A 91 -32.74 25.23 -3.14
CA PRO A 91 -33.67 25.31 -2.01
C PRO A 91 -33.65 24.09 -1.06
N SER A 92 -32.62 23.26 -1.11
CA SER A 92 -32.46 22.11 -0.23
C SER A 92 -31.04 22.06 0.33
N ALA A 93 -30.95 21.74 1.62
CA ALA A 93 -29.67 21.68 2.30
C ALA A 93 -28.84 20.44 1.89
N ILE A 94 -29.43 19.24 1.89
CA ILE A 94 -28.67 17.98 1.75
C ILE A 94 -28.68 17.50 0.31
N VAL A 95 -27.49 17.44 -0.31
CA VAL A 95 -27.29 16.90 -1.65
C VAL A 95 -26.73 15.48 -1.55
N LYS A 96 -27.54 14.48 -1.95
CA LYS A 96 -27.19 13.05 -1.86
C LYS A 96 -26.51 12.51 -3.10
N SER A 97 -26.87 13.01 -4.27
CA SER A 97 -26.39 12.49 -5.54
C SER A 97 -26.25 13.59 -6.61
N ILE A 98 -25.23 13.48 -7.42
CA ILE A 98 -24.99 14.37 -8.56
C ILE A 98 -24.70 13.51 -9.78
N ARG A 99 -25.27 13.89 -10.95
CA ARG A 99 -24.98 13.21 -12.20
C ARG A 99 -24.81 14.19 -13.35
N LYS A 100 -23.61 14.22 -13.92
CA LYS A 100 -23.29 15.03 -15.10
C LYS A 100 -24.09 14.54 -16.32
N ILE A 101 -24.58 15.49 -17.11
CA ILE A 101 -25.25 15.29 -18.41
C ILE A 101 -24.34 15.80 -19.53
N ALA A 102 -23.90 17.06 -19.41
CA ALA A 102 -23.01 17.75 -20.35
C ALA A 102 -22.17 18.78 -19.59
N ASP A 103 -21.30 19.53 -20.26
CA ASP A 103 -20.33 20.44 -19.60
C ASP A 103 -20.98 21.47 -18.71
N SER A 104 -22.11 21.92 -18.79
CA SER A 104 -22.76 22.88 -17.86
C SER A 104 -24.10 22.35 -17.37
N GLN A 105 -24.38 21.07 -17.59
CA GLN A 105 -25.67 20.48 -17.29
C GLN A 105 -25.51 19.23 -16.44
N PHE A 106 -26.25 19.14 -15.34
CA PHE A 106 -26.25 18.00 -14.45
C PHE A 106 -27.52 17.92 -13.60
N PHE A 107 -27.84 16.72 -13.16
CA PHE A 107 -28.89 16.50 -12.16
C PHE A 107 -28.31 16.51 -10.74
N VAL A 108 -29.10 17.02 -9.80
CA VAL A 108 -28.81 17.03 -8.37
C VAL A 108 -29.99 16.41 -7.64
N GLY A 109 -29.73 15.31 -6.93
CA GLY A 109 -30.70 14.66 -6.06
C GLY A 109 -30.53 15.14 -4.62
N THR A 110 -31.64 15.60 -4.04
CA THR A 110 -31.67 16.12 -2.68
C THR A 110 -32.78 15.45 -1.87
N GLU A 111 -32.83 15.75 -0.56
CA GLU A 111 -33.94 15.30 0.29
C GLU A 111 -35.28 16.00 -0.01
N ALA A 112 -35.26 17.11 -0.76
CA ALA A 112 -36.44 17.89 -1.10
C ALA A 112 -36.78 17.89 -2.61
N GLY A 113 -36.06 17.16 -3.44
CA GLY A 113 -36.39 17.03 -4.85
C GLY A 113 -35.23 16.74 -5.76
N LEU A 114 -35.57 16.56 -7.04
CA LEU A 114 -34.65 16.49 -8.16
C LEU A 114 -34.49 17.88 -8.77
N TYR A 115 -33.26 18.32 -8.94
CA TYR A 115 -32.94 19.58 -9.62
C TYR A 115 -32.16 19.31 -10.89
N PHE A 116 -32.52 20.03 -11.93
CA PHE A 116 -31.73 20.16 -13.16
C PHE A 116 -30.98 21.48 -13.12
N ILE A 117 -29.66 21.41 -13.23
CA ILE A 117 -28.81 22.60 -13.26
C ILE A 117 -28.35 22.81 -14.70
N ASN A 118 -28.53 24.03 -15.20
CA ASN A 118 -28.06 24.45 -16.52
C ASN A 118 -27.39 25.82 -16.40
N ASN A 119 -26.11 25.92 -16.75
CA ASN A 119 -25.33 27.15 -16.64
C ASN A 119 -25.50 27.83 -15.25
N HIS A 120 -25.28 27.08 -14.16
CA HIS A 120 -25.43 27.51 -12.77
C HIS A 120 -26.86 27.88 -12.34
N THR A 121 -27.85 27.68 -13.21
CA THR A 121 -29.25 28.00 -12.88
C THR A 121 -29.99 26.73 -12.46
N PRO A 122 -30.47 26.60 -11.21
CA PRO A 122 -31.22 25.47 -10.74
C PRO A 122 -32.69 25.55 -11.19
N ARG A 123 -33.22 24.42 -11.66
CA ARG A 123 -34.63 24.20 -11.93
C ARG A 123 -35.09 22.94 -11.22
N GLN A 124 -36.06 23.05 -10.35
CA GLN A 124 -36.68 21.89 -9.71
C GLN A 124 -37.55 21.12 -10.70
N ILE A 125 -37.42 19.81 -10.67
CA ILE A 125 -38.27 18.87 -11.39
C ILE A 125 -39.28 18.31 -10.38
N PHE A 126 -40.54 18.65 -10.56
CA PHE A 126 -41.61 18.15 -9.70
C PHE A 126 -41.98 16.73 -10.12
N LEU A 127 -41.85 15.78 -9.20
CA LEU A 127 -42.13 14.36 -9.43
C LEU A 127 -43.59 14.05 -9.17
N GLU A 128 -44.13 14.65 -8.10
CA GLU A 128 -45.56 14.56 -7.70
C GLU A 128 -45.98 15.83 -7.00
N THR A 129 -47.30 16.06 -6.93
CA THR A 129 -47.83 17.24 -6.24
C THR A 129 -47.81 17.06 -4.71
N GLY A 130 -47.39 18.10 -4.00
CA GLY A 130 -47.37 18.14 -2.54
C GLY A 130 -46.09 17.58 -1.91
N LEU A 131 -46.14 17.30 -0.61
CA LEU A 131 -45.05 16.69 0.16
C LEU A 131 -45.08 15.17 -0.05
N SER A 132 -44.51 14.74 -1.17
CA SER A 132 -44.41 13.30 -1.49
C SER A 132 -43.04 12.74 -1.08
N PRO A 133 -42.94 11.53 -0.50
CA PRO A 133 -41.68 10.80 -0.29
C PRO A 133 -40.87 10.59 -1.57
N CYS A 134 -41.51 10.59 -2.74
CA CYS A 134 -40.81 10.56 -4.03
C CYS A 134 -39.82 11.73 -4.23
N ASN A 135 -40.02 12.84 -3.56
CA ASN A 135 -39.11 13.98 -3.67
C ASN A 135 -37.78 13.79 -2.92
N HIS A 136 -37.63 12.75 -2.11
CA HIS A 136 -36.37 12.39 -1.49
C HIS A 136 -35.52 11.54 -2.45
N ILE A 137 -34.61 12.16 -3.17
CA ILE A 137 -33.75 11.52 -4.18
C ILE A 137 -32.45 11.07 -3.53
N THR A 138 -32.13 9.77 -3.65
CA THR A 138 -30.97 9.16 -2.97
C THR A 138 -29.83 8.82 -3.92
N SER A 139 -30.10 8.45 -5.17
CA SER A 139 -29.08 8.10 -6.15
C SER A 139 -29.59 8.37 -7.57
N ILE A 140 -28.69 8.69 -8.52
CA ILE A 140 -29.00 8.97 -9.92
C ILE A 140 -28.00 8.24 -10.81
N ILE A 141 -28.50 7.50 -11.81
CA ILE A 141 -27.68 6.86 -12.84
C ILE A 141 -28.11 7.28 -14.25
N CYS A 142 -27.21 7.09 -15.20
CA CYS A 142 -27.44 7.33 -16.61
C CYS A 142 -27.73 6.00 -17.31
N GLU A 143 -28.81 5.92 -18.10
CA GLU A 143 -29.07 4.80 -19.00
C GLU A 143 -28.35 5.04 -20.35
N ASP A 144 -28.61 6.20 -20.93
CA ASP A 144 -27.96 6.72 -22.11
C ASP A 144 -27.87 8.26 -22.03
N LYS A 145 -27.37 8.90 -23.08
CA LYS A 145 -27.21 10.36 -23.11
C LYS A 145 -28.48 11.18 -22.84
N ASN A 146 -29.67 10.59 -22.95
CA ASN A 146 -30.96 11.26 -22.77
C ASN A 146 -31.78 10.76 -21.59
N ILE A 147 -31.56 9.53 -21.13
CA ILE A 147 -32.40 8.85 -20.13
C ILE A 147 -31.63 8.70 -18.84
N TYR A 148 -32.25 9.13 -17.75
CA TYR A 148 -31.71 9.02 -16.39
C TYR A 148 -32.70 8.33 -15.47
N TRP A 149 -32.18 7.49 -14.59
CA TRP A 149 -32.94 6.81 -13.55
C TRP A 149 -32.50 7.28 -12.18
N PHE A 150 -33.43 7.36 -11.26
CA PHE A 150 -33.13 7.80 -9.89
C PHE A 150 -33.96 7.04 -8.86
N SER A 151 -33.33 6.75 -7.72
CA SER A 151 -34.00 6.13 -6.59
C SER A 151 -34.60 7.19 -5.67
N THR A 152 -35.79 6.88 -5.15
CA THR A 152 -36.51 7.76 -4.23
C THR A 152 -36.92 7.03 -2.96
N ALA A 153 -37.42 7.77 -1.97
CA ALA A 153 -38.00 7.17 -0.77
C ALA A 153 -39.35 6.44 -1.02
N ASP A 154 -39.92 6.56 -2.25
CA ASP A 154 -41.20 5.91 -2.59
C ASP A 154 -41.27 5.50 -4.08
N GLY A 155 -40.22 4.94 -4.61
CA GLY A 155 -40.23 4.40 -5.97
C GLY A 155 -38.94 4.59 -6.75
N LEU A 156 -38.97 4.08 -7.99
CA LEU A 156 -37.95 4.23 -9.00
C LEU A 156 -38.40 5.27 -10.03
N GLY A 157 -37.64 6.34 -10.17
CA GLY A 157 -37.92 7.40 -11.14
C GLY A 157 -37.16 7.23 -12.44
N ARG A 158 -37.76 7.68 -13.53
CA ARG A 158 -37.15 7.77 -14.87
C ARG A 158 -37.43 9.15 -15.46
N ILE A 159 -36.45 9.77 -16.09
CA ILE A 159 -36.62 11.05 -16.78
C ILE A 159 -35.90 11.04 -18.12
N ASP A 160 -36.58 11.57 -19.15
CA ASP A 160 -35.98 11.88 -20.44
C ASP A 160 -35.69 13.38 -20.51
N ILE A 161 -34.42 13.75 -20.70
CA ILE A 161 -34.01 15.16 -20.74
C ILE A 161 -34.61 15.97 -21.90
N ARG A 162 -35.08 15.31 -22.92
CA ARG A 162 -35.74 15.96 -24.09
C ARG A 162 -37.14 16.46 -23.75
N THR A 163 -37.85 15.74 -22.89
CA THR A 163 -39.20 16.09 -22.44
C THR A 163 -39.23 16.71 -21.06
N MET A 164 -38.24 16.39 -20.21
CA MET A 164 -38.17 16.77 -18.80
C MET A 164 -39.40 16.31 -18.01
N GLN A 165 -40.07 15.24 -18.44
CA GLN A 165 -41.22 14.66 -17.77
C GLN A 165 -40.78 13.40 -17.03
N PRO A 166 -40.90 13.36 -15.68
CA PRO A 166 -40.56 12.19 -14.89
C PRO A 166 -41.68 11.15 -14.89
N GLU A 167 -41.28 9.88 -14.82
CA GLU A 167 -42.15 8.74 -14.57
C GLU A 167 -41.72 8.06 -13.27
N ILE A 168 -42.67 7.65 -12.42
CA ILE A 168 -42.39 6.93 -11.17
C ILE A 168 -42.98 5.52 -11.24
N TYR A 169 -42.14 4.54 -10.96
CA TYR A 169 -42.49 3.12 -10.88
C TYR A 169 -42.46 2.67 -9.42
N ARG A 170 -43.57 2.05 -8.95
CA ARG A 170 -43.70 1.48 -7.62
C ARG A 170 -43.83 -0.03 -7.69
N MET A 171 -43.28 -0.71 -6.71
CA MET A 171 -43.48 -2.15 -6.60
C MET A 171 -44.91 -2.46 -6.20
N PRO A 172 -45.51 -3.52 -6.77
CA PRO A 172 -46.73 -4.09 -6.26
C PRO A 172 -46.57 -4.57 -4.80
N GLU A 173 -47.65 -4.45 -4.01
CA GLU A 173 -47.63 -4.86 -2.58
C GLU A 173 -47.32 -6.35 -2.39
N GLU A 174 -47.62 -7.20 -3.37
CA GLU A 174 -47.30 -8.62 -3.37
C GLU A 174 -45.81 -8.90 -3.38
N ILE A 175 -44.99 -7.95 -3.90
CA ILE A 175 -43.54 -8.04 -3.90
C ILE A 175 -42.96 -7.42 -2.64
N SER A 176 -43.39 -6.20 -2.29
CA SER A 176 -42.92 -5.48 -1.10
C SER A 176 -43.91 -4.37 -0.72
N ASN A 177 -44.09 -4.18 0.57
CA ASN A 177 -44.83 -3.05 1.15
C ASN A 177 -43.98 -1.78 1.34
N SER A 178 -42.76 -1.74 0.82
CA SER A 178 -41.87 -0.58 0.90
C SER A 178 -41.19 -0.33 -0.44
N ASN A 179 -41.23 0.89 -0.87
CA ASN A 179 -40.58 1.40 -2.11
C ASN A 179 -39.42 2.35 -1.79
N PHE A 180 -38.88 2.32 -0.55
CA PHE A 180 -37.77 3.17 -0.20
C PHE A 180 -36.45 2.57 -0.70
N PHE A 181 -35.93 3.14 -1.79
CA PHE A 181 -34.65 2.77 -2.39
C PHE A 181 -33.56 3.78 -2.02
N ILE A 182 -32.39 3.28 -1.63
CA ILE A 182 -31.24 4.10 -1.23
C ILE A 182 -30.24 4.26 -2.37
N CYS A 183 -30.04 3.20 -3.15
CA CYS A 183 -29.03 3.16 -4.21
C CYS A 183 -29.54 2.32 -5.39
N LEU A 184 -28.96 2.56 -6.56
CA LEU A 184 -29.27 1.79 -7.75
C LEU A 184 -28.05 1.68 -8.66
N THR A 185 -28.04 0.61 -9.46
CA THR A 185 -27.09 0.39 -10.56
C THR A 185 -27.79 -0.29 -11.73
N ARG A 186 -27.22 -0.12 -12.93
CA ARG A 186 -27.76 -0.75 -14.15
C ARG A 186 -26.84 -1.85 -14.64
N MET A 187 -27.42 -3.01 -14.95
CA MET A 187 -26.75 -4.13 -15.60
C MET A 187 -27.60 -4.63 -16.78
N GLY A 188 -27.13 -4.40 -18.01
CA GLY A 188 -27.88 -4.78 -19.21
C GLY A 188 -29.25 -4.09 -19.27
N ASN A 189 -30.34 -4.90 -19.34
CA ASN A 189 -31.73 -4.41 -19.37
C ASN A 189 -32.38 -4.31 -17.96
N HIS A 190 -31.60 -4.51 -16.89
CA HIS A 190 -32.10 -4.46 -15.53
C HIS A 190 -31.49 -3.32 -14.72
N ILE A 191 -32.31 -2.71 -13.87
CA ILE A 191 -31.89 -1.82 -12.80
C ILE A 191 -31.99 -2.60 -11.49
N TYR A 192 -30.89 -2.65 -10.74
CA TYR A 192 -30.84 -3.24 -9.42
C TYR A 192 -30.93 -2.14 -8.37
N LEU A 193 -31.78 -2.35 -7.38
CA LEU A 193 -32.16 -1.36 -6.38
C LEU A 193 -31.88 -1.89 -4.98
N GLY A 194 -31.09 -1.16 -4.23
CA GLY A 194 -30.88 -1.41 -2.81
C GLY A 194 -31.94 -0.69 -1.97
N SER A 195 -32.67 -1.44 -1.15
CA SER A 195 -33.68 -0.86 -0.27
C SER A 195 -33.14 -0.61 1.14
N PHE A 196 -33.84 0.26 1.87
CA PHE A 196 -33.45 0.62 3.24
C PHE A 196 -33.41 -0.62 4.18
N ASN A 197 -34.34 -1.56 4.08
CA ASN A 197 -34.44 -2.70 5.01
C ASN A 197 -35.07 -3.96 4.42
N LYS A 198 -35.20 -4.06 3.10
CA LYS A 198 -35.87 -5.18 2.40
C LYS A 198 -34.95 -5.88 1.39
N GLY A 199 -33.65 -5.62 1.43
CA GLY A 199 -32.68 -6.22 0.53
C GLY A 199 -32.63 -5.57 -0.85
N ILE A 200 -32.47 -6.39 -1.89
CA ILE A 200 -32.30 -5.95 -3.27
C ILE A 200 -33.49 -6.35 -4.13
N PHE A 201 -33.85 -5.47 -5.03
CA PHE A 201 -34.85 -5.71 -6.08
C PHE A 201 -34.22 -5.46 -7.44
N SER A 202 -34.71 -6.14 -8.46
CA SER A 202 -34.44 -5.86 -9.88
C SER A 202 -35.68 -5.30 -10.54
N PHE A 203 -35.45 -4.39 -11.50
CA PHE A 203 -36.47 -3.84 -12.39
C PHE A 203 -36.09 -4.11 -13.82
N ASP A 204 -36.92 -4.89 -14.54
CA ASP A 204 -36.80 -5.09 -15.99
C ASP A 204 -37.32 -3.86 -16.72
N MET A 205 -36.45 -3.13 -17.41
CA MET A 205 -36.79 -1.89 -18.11
C MET A 205 -37.74 -2.12 -19.29
N SER A 206 -37.64 -3.26 -19.97
CA SER A 206 -38.51 -3.60 -21.11
C SER A 206 -39.89 -4.06 -20.65
N GLY A 207 -39.94 -4.96 -19.70
CA GLY A 207 -41.19 -5.51 -19.16
C GLY A 207 -41.83 -4.63 -18.11
N LYS A 208 -41.16 -3.61 -17.60
CA LYS A 208 -41.59 -2.71 -16.51
C LYS A 208 -42.02 -3.51 -15.27
N LYS A 209 -41.26 -4.53 -14.89
CA LYS A 209 -41.59 -5.46 -13.79
C LYS A 209 -40.48 -5.49 -12.74
N PHE A 210 -40.91 -5.47 -11.48
CA PHE A 210 -40.04 -5.71 -10.32
C PHE A 210 -39.95 -7.19 -9.97
N ALA A 211 -38.81 -7.61 -9.44
CA ALA A 211 -38.57 -8.90 -8.84
C ALA A 211 -37.64 -8.79 -7.63
N LYS A 212 -37.77 -9.71 -6.67
CA LYS A 212 -36.81 -9.83 -5.56
C LYS A 212 -35.52 -10.49 -6.04
N VAL A 213 -34.39 -10.04 -5.49
CA VAL A 213 -33.09 -10.71 -5.63
C VAL A 213 -32.82 -11.46 -4.34
N ASN A 214 -32.73 -12.78 -4.42
CA ASN A 214 -32.59 -13.65 -3.25
C ASN A 214 -31.23 -13.50 -2.55
N GLY A 215 -31.20 -13.78 -1.24
CA GLY A 215 -29.97 -13.75 -0.43
C GLY A 215 -29.66 -12.42 0.24
N PHE A 216 -30.55 -11.42 0.11
CA PHE A 216 -30.39 -10.08 0.68
C PHE A 216 -31.58 -9.61 1.53
N GLU A 217 -32.54 -10.47 1.82
CA GLU A 217 -33.89 -10.14 2.37
C GLU A 217 -33.83 -9.39 3.72
N HIS A 218 -32.78 -9.62 4.49
CA HIS A 218 -32.58 -9.00 5.82
C HIS A 218 -31.44 -8.00 5.87
N ASN A 219 -30.94 -7.56 4.68
CA ASN A 219 -29.84 -6.60 4.63
C ASN A 219 -30.34 -5.18 4.47
N LEU A 220 -29.78 -4.27 5.24
CA LEU A 220 -29.79 -2.85 4.96
C LEU A 220 -28.69 -2.59 3.92
N ILE A 221 -29.11 -2.18 2.72
CA ILE A 221 -28.20 -1.94 1.60
C ILE A 221 -27.77 -0.47 1.62
N MET A 222 -26.47 -0.22 1.66
CA MET A 222 -25.91 1.13 1.72
C MET A 222 -25.44 1.61 0.35
N THR A 223 -24.89 0.71 -0.46
CA THR A 223 -24.40 1.02 -1.80
C THR A 223 -24.49 -0.21 -2.70
N ILE A 224 -24.64 0.01 -3.99
CA ILE A 224 -24.66 -1.04 -5.01
C ILE A 224 -23.95 -0.56 -6.27
N ASP A 225 -23.13 -1.43 -6.86
CA ASP A 225 -22.51 -1.20 -8.16
C ASP A 225 -22.51 -2.49 -8.98
N GLY A 226 -22.48 -2.37 -10.30
CA GLY A 226 -22.52 -3.50 -11.22
C GLY A 226 -21.41 -3.44 -12.24
N GLN A 227 -20.61 -4.51 -12.32
CA GLN A 227 -19.52 -4.65 -13.27
C GLN A 227 -19.23 -6.13 -13.57
N ASP A 228 -18.85 -6.44 -14.82
CA ASP A 228 -18.39 -7.78 -15.25
C ASP A 228 -19.33 -8.92 -14.80
N ASN A 229 -20.64 -8.72 -15.01
CA ASN A 229 -21.70 -9.67 -14.63
C ASN A 229 -21.78 -9.97 -13.11
N GLN A 230 -21.25 -9.08 -12.28
CA GLN A 230 -21.29 -9.14 -10.83
C GLN A 230 -21.97 -7.90 -10.24
N LEU A 231 -22.73 -8.08 -9.17
CA LEU A 231 -23.22 -6.99 -8.33
C LEU A 231 -22.41 -6.92 -7.04
N PHE A 232 -21.86 -5.76 -6.79
CA PHE A 232 -21.15 -5.43 -5.56
C PHE A 232 -22.12 -4.69 -4.63
N VAL A 233 -22.38 -5.28 -3.49
CA VAL A 233 -23.44 -4.84 -2.57
C VAL A 233 -22.83 -4.51 -1.21
N GLY A 234 -22.75 -3.24 -0.89
CA GLY A 234 -22.32 -2.76 0.42
C GLY A 234 -23.47 -2.81 1.42
N THR A 235 -23.24 -3.47 2.55
CA THR A 235 -24.24 -3.65 3.60
C THR A 235 -23.89 -2.92 4.88
N ASN A 236 -24.87 -2.69 5.72
CA ASN A 236 -24.66 -2.21 7.08
C ASN A 236 -24.32 -3.39 8.02
N GLY A 237 -23.04 -3.56 8.31
CA GLY A 237 -22.54 -4.51 9.31
C GLY A 237 -22.30 -5.94 8.83
N GLN A 238 -22.59 -6.28 7.55
CA GLN A 238 -22.32 -7.62 7.01
C GLN A 238 -21.23 -7.66 5.91
N GLY A 239 -20.50 -6.57 5.74
CA GLY A 239 -19.44 -6.46 4.76
C GLY A 239 -19.92 -6.18 3.34
N LEU A 240 -19.06 -6.45 2.36
CA LEU A 240 -19.36 -6.39 0.94
C LEU A 240 -19.78 -7.77 0.45
N LYS A 241 -20.96 -7.87 -0.14
CA LYS A 241 -21.45 -9.07 -0.81
C LYS A 241 -21.30 -8.93 -2.31
N VAL A 242 -20.76 -9.94 -2.98
CA VAL A 242 -20.60 -9.98 -4.43
C VAL A 242 -21.50 -11.07 -4.98
N LEU A 243 -22.55 -10.69 -5.71
CA LEU A 243 -23.47 -11.60 -6.37
C LEU A 243 -23.03 -11.82 -7.82
N SER A 244 -22.76 -13.05 -8.18
CA SER A 244 -22.60 -13.45 -9.58
C SER A 244 -23.97 -13.57 -10.26
N LEU A 245 -24.19 -12.82 -11.34
CA LEU A 245 -25.43 -12.89 -12.12
C LEU A 245 -25.48 -14.11 -13.07
N GLU A 246 -24.38 -14.85 -13.21
CA GLU A 246 -24.33 -16.06 -14.03
C GLU A 246 -24.91 -17.28 -13.32
N ASP A 247 -24.50 -17.49 -12.08
CA ASP A 247 -24.84 -18.69 -11.30
C ASP A 247 -25.61 -18.40 -10.00
N GLY A 248 -25.80 -17.12 -9.67
CA GLY A 248 -26.49 -16.70 -8.45
C GLY A 248 -25.69 -16.88 -7.17
N SER A 249 -24.41 -17.23 -7.25
CA SER A 249 -23.54 -17.38 -6.07
C SER A 249 -23.23 -16.04 -5.41
N ILE A 250 -23.08 -16.06 -4.08
CA ILE A 250 -22.77 -14.86 -3.28
C ILE A 250 -21.47 -15.10 -2.52
N GLU A 251 -20.45 -14.30 -2.84
CA GLU A 251 -19.23 -14.18 -2.05
C GLU A 251 -19.43 -13.11 -0.98
N VAL A 252 -18.98 -13.38 0.27
CA VAL A 252 -19.03 -12.41 1.37
C VAL A 252 -17.63 -12.00 1.76
N ILE A 253 -17.32 -10.71 1.61
CA ILE A 253 -16.05 -10.09 1.97
C ILE A 253 -16.29 -9.30 3.26
N SER A 254 -15.68 -9.77 4.35
CA SER A 254 -15.89 -9.20 5.69
C SER A 254 -14.59 -8.85 6.40
N HIS A 255 -14.68 -7.93 7.33
CA HIS A 255 -13.60 -7.63 8.27
C HIS A 255 -13.32 -8.84 9.18
N LYS A 256 -12.05 -9.15 9.36
CA LYS A 256 -11.56 -10.22 10.26
C LYS A 256 -10.51 -9.63 11.18
N GLU A 257 -10.78 -9.56 12.48
CA GLU A 257 -9.90 -8.90 13.47
C GLU A 257 -8.43 -9.35 13.45
N LYS A 258 -8.16 -10.59 13.08
CA LYS A 258 -6.80 -11.15 13.05
C LYS A 258 -6.20 -11.28 11.66
N ALA A 259 -6.93 -10.90 10.62
CA ALA A 259 -6.45 -10.99 9.23
C ALA A 259 -6.08 -9.60 8.70
N ARG A 260 -4.79 -9.38 8.52
CA ARG A 260 -4.20 -8.14 8.00
C ARG A 260 -4.77 -7.69 6.67
N ASN A 261 -5.11 -8.63 5.83
CA ASN A 261 -5.51 -8.40 4.44
C ASN A 261 -7.03 -8.41 4.29
N SER A 262 -7.77 -8.16 5.35
CA SER A 262 -9.22 -8.00 5.31
C SER A 262 -9.62 -6.53 5.15
N ILE A 263 -10.86 -6.29 4.73
CA ILE A 263 -11.42 -4.94 4.74
C ILE A 263 -11.46 -4.38 6.16
N SER A 264 -11.41 -3.06 6.29
CA SER A 264 -11.25 -2.36 7.57
C SER A 264 -12.52 -2.32 8.43
N SER A 265 -13.70 -2.52 7.85
CA SER A 265 -15.00 -2.52 8.57
C SER A 265 -16.05 -3.26 7.77
N ASN A 266 -17.09 -3.75 8.46
CA ASN A 266 -18.23 -4.45 7.85
C ASN A 266 -19.39 -3.53 7.44
N THR A 267 -19.34 -2.24 7.77
CA THR A 267 -20.33 -1.26 7.31
C THR A 267 -19.79 -0.53 6.09
N ILE A 268 -20.28 -0.92 4.92
CA ILE A 268 -19.80 -0.43 3.62
C ILE A 268 -20.71 0.68 3.14
N THR A 269 -20.19 1.88 2.99
CA THR A 269 -20.95 3.10 2.65
C THR A 269 -20.75 3.58 1.22
N ALA A 270 -19.61 3.27 0.62
CA ALA A 270 -19.29 3.64 -0.74
C ALA A 270 -18.50 2.52 -1.45
N PHE A 271 -18.66 2.42 -2.74
CA PHE A 271 -17.95 1.45 -3.57
C PHE A 271 -17.61 2.06 -4.93
N LEU A 272 -16.43 1.72 -5.43
CA LEU A 272 -16.02 2.02 -6.79
C LEU A 272 -15.22 0.84 -7.34
N TYR A 273 -15.61 0.36 -8.52
CA TYR A 273 -14.81 -0.59 -9.29
C TYR A 273 -14.02 0.13 -10.37
N ASP A 274 -12.71 -0.06 -10.41
CA ASP A 274 -11.83 0.57 -11.38
C ASP A 274 -10.80 -0.42 -11.93
N ASN A 275 -11.01 -0.91 -13.15
CA ASN A 275 -10.06 -1.78 -13.86
C ASN A 275 -9.49 -2.93 -13.00
N GLY A 276 -10.35 -3.64 -12.28
CA GLY A 276 -9.99 -4.74 -11.39
C GLY A 276 -9.66 -4.34 -9.96
N ILE A 277 -9.55 -3.04 -9.66
CA ILE A 277 -9.38 -2.53 -8.30
C ILE A 277 -10.74 -2.30 -7.68
N ARG A 278 -10.96 -2.87 -6.50
CA ARG A 278 -12.14 -2.64 -5.67
C ARG A 278 -11.80 -1.60 -4.62
N TRP A 279 -12.45 -0.43 -4.68
CA TRP A 279 -12.35 0.62 -3.67
C TRP A 279 -13.58 0.55 -2.78
N ILE A 280 -13.39 0.32 -1.49
CA ILE A 280 -14.45 0.05 -0.52
C ILE A 280 -14.39 1.11 0.58
N GLY A 281 -15.30 2.06 0.55
CA GLY A 281 -15.48 3.07 1.60
C GLY A 281 -16.30 2.49 2.75
N THR A 282 -15.89 2.77 3.97
CA THR A 282 -16.54 2.26 5.18
C THR A 282 -16.95 3.38 6.12
N GLN A 283 -17.86 3.06 7.06
CA GLN A 283 -18.33 4.03 8.04
C GLN A 283 -17.32 4.28 9.16
N PHE A 284 -16.48 3.29 9.51
CA PHE A 284 -15.63 3.37 10.70
C PHE A 284 -14.14 3.08 10.46
N GLY A 285 -13.80 2.53 9.31
CA GLY A 285 -12.46 2.03 9.04
C GLY A 285 -11.73 2.73 7.87
N GLY A 286 -12.24 3.87 7.40
CA GLY A 286 -11.65 4.54 6.25
C GLY A 286 -11.98 3.84 4.93
N ILE A 287 -10.99 3.71 4.06
CA ILE A 287 -11.13 3.07 2.75
C ILE A 287 -10.24 1.84 2.63
N SER A 288 -10.80 0.75 2.12
CA SER A 288 -10.08 -0.47 1.76
C SER A 288 -10.01 -0.61 0.24
N TYR A 289 -8.88 -1.03 -0.30
CA TYR A 289 -8.78 -1.28 -1.74
C TYR A 289 -7.97 -2.53 -2.05
N THR A 290 -8.27 -3.18 -3.18
CA THR A 290 -7.46 -4.27 -3.70
C THR A 290 -6.32 -3.72 -4.55
N PRO A 291 -5.12 -4.30 -4.51
CA PRO A 291 -4.10 -3.97 -5.49
C PRO A 291 -4.58 -4.34 -6.90
N ARG A 292 -4.03 -3.70 -7.90
CA ARG A 292 -4.29 -4.06 -9.30
C ARG A 292 -3.97 -5.54 -9.50
N ILE A 293 -4.87 -6.30 -10.15
CA ILE A 293 -4.60 -7.71 -10.48
C ILE A 293 -3.28 -7.77 -11.26
N GLY A 294 -2.28 -8.47 -10.71
CA GLY A 294 -0.91 -8.51 -11.24
C GLY A 294 0.05 -7.51 -10.60
N ALA A 295 -0.32 -6.80 -9.52
CA ALA A 295 0.64 -6.03 -8.73
C ALA A 295 1.73 -6.97 -8.20
N LYS A 296 2.96 -6.80 -8.70
CA LYS A 296 4.13 -7.61 -8.31
C LYS A 296 4.75 -7.14 -6.99
N PHE A 297 4.19 -6.09 -6.37
CA PHE A 297 4.70 -5.50 -5.14
C PHE A 297 3.72 -5.70 -3.99
N SER A 298 4.23 -6.13 -2.86
CA SER A 298 3.59 -6.05 -1.55
C SER A 298 4.38 -5.11 -0.66
N TYR A 299 3.72 -4.33 0.20
CA TYR A 299 4.41 -3.46 1.13
C TYR A 299 3.98 -3.73 2.57
N TYR A 300 4.85 -3.37 3.50
CA TYR A 300 4.62 -3.48 4.94
C TYR A 300 4.82 -2.09 5.55
N SER A 301 3.83 -1.61 6.29
CA SER A 301 3.84 -0.29 6.91
C SER A 301 4.16 -0.35 8.42
N LYS A 302 4.32 0.81 9.04
CA LYS A 302 4.51 0.92 10.50
C LYS A 302 3.38 0.25 11.30
N ASN A 303 2.14 0.31 10.78
CA ASN A 303 0.98 -0.29 11.45
C ASN A 303 1.07 -1.81 11.49
N ASP A 304 1.78 -2.39 10.54
CA ASP A 304 2.00 -3.81 10.46
C ASP A 304 2.95 -4.31 11.54
N PHE A 305 3.87 -3.50 12.01
CA PHE A 305 4.88 -3.87 12.99
C PHE A 305 4.56 -3.39 14.42
N TYR A 306 3.48 -2.60 14.60
CA TYR A 306 3.16 -1.97 15.91
C TYR A 306 4.39 -1.29 16.54
N SER A 307 5.21 -0.63 15.71
CA SER A 307 6.48 -0.05 16.10
C SER A 307 6.56 1.43 15.82
N THR A 308 7.25 2.16 16.69
CA THR A 308 7.51 3.60 16.52
C THR A 308 8.64 3.90 15.54
N ASP A 309 9.60 2.96 15.38
CA ASP A 309 10.70 3.06 14.41
C ASP A 309 10.76 1.79 13.56
N TYR A 310 10.22 1.88 12.36
CA TYR A 310 10.09 0.80 11.38
C TYR A 310 11.15 0.83 10.27
N ARG A 311 12.23 1.59 10.44
CA ARG A 311 13.33 1.64 9.46
C ARG A 311 13.97 0.27 9.34
N VAL A 312 13.72 -0.37 8.19
CA VAL A 312 14.29 -1.68 7.86
C VAL A 312 15.79 -1.53 7.64
N ARG A 313 16.57 -2.37 8.31
CA ARG A 313 18.04 -2.42 8.19
C ARG A 313 18.53 -3.67 7.50
N SER A 314 17.81 -4.76 7.65
CA SER A 314 18.13 -6.04 7.03
C SER A 314 16.85 -6.85 6.86
N PHE A 315 16.82 -7.68 5.82
CA PHE A 315 15.74 -8.65 5.65
C PHE A 315 16.25 -9.93 5.00
N TYR A 316 15.54 -11.01 5.23
CA TYR A 316 15.78 -12.29 4.60
C TYR A 316 14.44 -12.92 4.18
N MET A 317 14.37 -13.43 2.97
CA MET A 317 13.20 -14.11 2.44
C MET A 317 13.49 -15.60 2.29
N PHE A 318 12.65 -16.44 2.90
CA PHE A 318 12.70 -17.88 2.78
C PHE A 318 12.17 -18.36 1.43
N PRO A 319 12.57 -19.55 0.94
CA PRO A 319 12.05 -20.10 -0.31
C PRO A 319 10.53 -20.30 -0.33
N ASN A 320 9.90 -20.48 0.82
CA ASN A 320 8.45 -20.62 0.98
C ASN A 320 7.70 -19.26 1.04
N GLY A 321 8.42 -18.15 0.90
CA GLY A 321 7.88 -16.79 0.94
C GLY A 321 7.83 -16.15 2.33
N ASP A 322 8.11 -16.88 3.41
CA ASP A 322 8.22 -16.31 4.75
C ASP A 322 9.35 -15.27 4.80
N LYS A 323 9.29 -14.33 5.74
CA LYS A 323 10.23 -13.19 5.79
C LYS A 323 10.71 -12.93 7.21
N LEU A 324 11.99 -12.61 7.34
CA LEU A 324 12.57 -11.98 8.54
C LEU A 324 12.93 -10.55 8.21
N ILE A 325 12.53 -9.61 9.07
CA ILE A 325 12.77 -8.17 8.90
C ILE A 325 13.42 -7.63 10.16
N GLY A 326 14.63 -7.13 10.03
CA GLY A 326 15.38 -6.48 11.09
C GLY A 326 15.22 -4.97 11.06
N THR A 327 14.90 -4.38 12.21
CA THR A 327 14.70 -2.93 12.36
C THR A 327 15.54 -2.39 13.53
N ARG A 328 15.30 -1.14 13.92
CA ARG A 328 15.87 -0.57 15.16
C ARG A 328 15.10 -0.94 16.43
N THR A 329 13.93 -1.54 16.29
CA THR A 329 13.02 -1.85 17.41
C THR A 329 12.73 -3.33 17.52
N GLY A 330 13.52 -4.17 16.88
CA GLY A 330 13.44 -5.62 16.97
C GLY A 330 13.51 -6.34 15.63
N LEU A 331 13.29 -7.64 15.72
CA LEU A 331 13.17 -8.58 14.62
C LEU A 331 11.69 -8.95 14.44
N PHE A 332 11.25 -9.03 13.21
CA PHE A 332 9.90 -9.47 12.84
C PHE A 332 9.98 -10.68 11.90
N PHE A 333 9.22 -11.72 12.23
CA PHE A 333 9.00 -12.85 11.33
C PHE A 333 7.59 -12.79 10.79
N ILE A 334 7.44 -12.97 9.48
CA ILE A 334 6.16 -12.94 8.76
C ILE A 334 5.97 -14.29 8.07
N CYS A 335 4.94 -15.01 8.47
CA CYS A 335 4.52 -16.24 7.80
C CYS A 335 3.67 -15.91 6.58
N GLU A 336 4.13 -16.22 5.38
CA GLU A 336 3.42 -15.93 4.13
C GLU A 336 2.07 -16.64 4.04
N LYS A 337 2.02 -17.90 4.49
CA LYS A 337 0.81 -18.74 4.41
C LYS A 337 -0.33 -18.25 5.31
N THR A 338 -0.01 -17.78 6.51
CA THR A 338 -1.03 -17.40 7.51
C THR A 338 -1.18 -15.89 7.65
N GLY A 339 -0.20 -15.09 7.19
CA GLY A 339 -0.10 -13.66 7.47
C GLY A 339 0.26 -13.35 8.93
N GLU A 340 0.57 -14.36 9.75
CA GLU A 340 0.97 -14.18 11.15
C GLU A 340 2.29 -13.43 11.24
N ILE A 341 2.37 -12.44 12.15
CA ILE A 341 3.60 -11.72 12.46
C ILE A 341 3.99 -11.99 13.90
N ARG A 342 5.23 -12.43 14.07
CA ARG A 342 5.88 -12.52 15.36
C ARG A 342 6.94 -11.44 15.49
N SER A 343 6.95 -10.77 16.63
CA SER A 343 7.97 -9.78 16.95
C SER A 343 8.85 -10.26 18.09
N TYR A 344 10.14 -10.00 17.96
CA TYR A 344 11.17 -10.30 18.95
C TYR A 344 11.84 -8.98 19.36
N SER A 345 11.83 -8.67 20.63
CA SER A 345 12.41 -7.46 21.20
C SER A 345 12.84 -7.70 22.64
N LEU A 346 13.63 -6.79 23.21
CA LEU A 346 14.06 -6.84 24.61
C LEU A 346 12.88 -6.81 25.59
N GLU A 347 11.81 -6.11 25.27
CA GLU A 347 10.61 -6.03 26.12
C GLU A 347 9.82 -7.34 26.18
N LYS A 348 10.04 -8.26 25.23
CA LYS A 348 9.35 -9.54 25.18
C LYS A 348 10.19 -10.64 25.81
N ASN A 349 9.86 -11.02 27.03
CA ASN A 349 10.56 -12.03 27.85
C ASN A 349 10.80 -13.39 27.19
N PHE A 350 10.23 -13.64 26.01
CA PHE A 350 10.37 -14.91 25.27
C PHE A 350 11.25 -14.80 24.02
N SER A 351 11.83 -13.63 23.76
CA SER A 351 12.48 -13.39 22.46
C SER A 351 13.93 -13.89 22.39
N ASN A 352 14.62 -14.02 23.52
CA ASN A 352 16.08 -14.24 23.62
C ASN A 352 16.93 -13.24 22.80
N LEU A 353 16.33 -12.17 22.29
CA LEU A 353 17.05 -11.11 21.59
C LEU A 353 17.76 -10.21 22.60
N ARG A 354 19.05 -9.96 22.41
CA ARG A 354 19.86 -9.17 23.34
C ARG A 354 19.98 -7.69 22.98
N SER A 355 19.56 -7.32 21.77
CA SER A 355 19.49 -5.93 21.33
C SER A 355 18.37 -5.78 20.29
N ASP A 356 17.59 -4.72 20.39
CA ASP A 356 16.52 -4.42 19.42
C ASP A 356 17.05 -3.94 18.07
N ILE A 357 18.31 -3.50 18.00
CA ILE A 357 18.89 -2.99 16.75
C ILE A 357 19.43 -4.16 15.94
N VAL A 358 18.60 -4.70 15.04
CA VAL A 358 18.95 -5.79 14.14
C VAL A 358 19.49 -5.22 12.83
N VAL A 359 20.75 -5.53 12.50
CA VAL A 359 21.47 -4.92 11.37
C VAL A 359 21.88 -5.92 10.29
N PHE A 360 21.87 -7.21 10.60
CA PHE A 360 22.25 -8.26 9.66
C PHE A 360 21.32 -9.46 9.79
N ILE A 361 20.84 -9.98 8.68
CA ILE A 361 20.11 -11.25 8.60
C ILE A 361 20.54 -11.93 7.30
N ASN A 362 21.07 -13.13 7.40
CA ASN A 362 21.34 -13.96 6.21
C ASN A 362 21.47 -15.44 6.59
N ARG A 363 21.27 -16.29 5.60
CA ARG A 363 21.64 -17.70 5.70
C ARG A 363 23.12 -17.86 5.40
N ILE A 364 23.86 -18.32 6.38
CA ILE A 364 25.26 -18.68 6.26
C ILE A 364 25.36 -20.18 6.53
N GLN A 365 25.78 -20.93 5.51
CA GLN A 365 25.75 -22.40 5.54
C GLN A 365 24.32 -22.92 5.82
N ASP A 366 24.14 -23.69 6.89
CA ASP A 366 22.86 -24.26 7.31
C ASP A 366 22.10 -23.42 8.34
N LYS A 367 22.66 -22.27 8.78
CA LYS A 367 22.10 -21.43 9.86
C LYS A 367 21.60 -20.08 9.33
N ILE A 368 20.50 -19.59 9.86
CA ILE A 368 20.11 -18.21 9.68
C ILE A 368 20.67 -17.42 10.85
N LEU A 369 21.66 -16.57 10.53
CA LEU A 369 22.38 -15.76 11.50
C LEU A 369 21.80 -14.34 11.52
N ILE A 370 21.64 -13.83 12.72
CA ILE A 370 21.12 -12.49 13.00
C ILE A 370 22.16 -11.72 13.79
N GLY A 371 22.72 -10.70 13.16
CA GLY A 371 23.67 -9.79 13.79
C GLY A 371 22.97 -8.57 14.35
N THR A 372 23.34 -8.18 15.55
CA THR A 372 22.76 -7.04 16.26
C THR A 372 23.80 -6.01 16.64
N TYR A 373 23.34 -4.80 16.93
CA TYR A 373 24.20 -3.73 17.45
C TYR A 373 24.20 -3.78 18.98
N GLY A 374 25.21 -4.45 19.54
CA GLY A 374 25.43 -4.56 20.99
C GLY A 374 24.79 -5.78 21.66
N GLY A 375 24.16 -6.68 20.90
CA GLY A 375 23.58 -7.94 21.41
C GLY A 375 24.15 -9.19 20.74
N GLY A 376 25.27 -9.06 20.02
CA GLY A 376 25.99 -10.17 19.40
C GLY A 376 25.25 -10.82 18.23
N VAL A 377 25.31 -12.16 18.18
CA VAL A 377 24.76 -12.99 17.09
C VAL A 377 23.77 -14.00 17.63
N HIS A 378 22.65 -14.10 16.97
CA HIS A 378 21.60 -15.09 17.24
C HIS A 378 21.42 -16.02 16.04
N VAL A 379 20.91 -17.23 16.32
CA VAL A 379 20.47 -18.19 15.31
C VAL A 379 18.95 -18.26 15.34
N PHE A 380 18.31 -18.10 14.19
CA PHE A 380 16.87 -18.30 14.04
C PHE A 380 16.56 -19.74 13.62
N ASP A 381 15.71 -20.41 14.38
CA ASP A 381 15.21 -21.75 14.07
C ASP A 381 13.93 -21.65 13.23
N GLU A 382 13.99 -22.11 11.99
CA GLU A 382 12.89 -22.07 11.01
C GLU A 382 11.69 -22.95 11.38
N LYS A 383 11.92 -24.02 12.19
CA LYS A 383 10.86 -24.97 12.55
C LYS A 383 10.05 -24.52 13.74
N THR A 384 10.74 -23.94 14.71
CA THR A 384 10.14 -23.49 15.98
C THR A 384 9.87 -21.99 16.02
N TRP A 385 10.43 -21.23 15.05
CA TRP A 385 10.41 -19.77 14.99
C TRP A 385 10.98 -19.15 16.28
N SER A 386 12.03 -19.75 16.81
CA SER A 386 12.69 -19.30 18.04
C SER A 386 14.09 -18.77 17.76
N LEU A 387 14.57 -17.93 18.67
CA LEU A 387 15.93 -17.41 18.67
C LEU A 387 16.75 -18.10 19.75
N ARG A 388 18.00 -18.38 19.44
CA ARG A 388 19.01 -18.82 20.41
C ARG A 388 20.33 -18.10 20.16
N ASP A 389 21.18 -18.03 21.16
CA ASP A 389 22.53 -17.49 21.02
C ASP A 389 23.34 -18.35 20.03
N PHE A 390 24.18 -17.70 19.23
CA PHE A 390 25.06 -18.39 18.30
C PHE A 390 26.18 -19.13 19.05
N SER A 391 26.82 -18.45 20.03
CA SER A 391 27.87 -18.97 20.87
C SER A 391 27.87 -18.23 22.22
N HIS A 392 28.55 -18.77 23.19
CA HIS A 392 28.69 -18.18 24.53
C HIS A 392 29.93 -17.27 24.69
N GLU A 393 30.70 -17.07 23.61
CA GLU A 393 31.82 -16.13 23.66
C GLU A 393 31.31 -14.67 23.69
N GLU A 394 32.06 -13.81 24.39
CA GLU A 394 31.67 -12.43 24.71
C GLU A 394 31.30 -11.64 23.44
N LEU A 395 32.06 -11.81 22.35
CA LEU A 395 31.76 -11.19 21.05
C LEU A 395 30.36 -11.50 20.57
N PHE A 396 29.94 -12.76 20.69
CA PHE A 396 28.66 -13.23 20.15
C PHE A 396 27.48 -13.01 21.08
N LEU A 397 27.75 -12.60 22.32
CA LEU A 397 26.72 -12.22 23.29
C LEU A 397 26.49 -10.71 23.36
N TYR A 398 27.54 -9.91 23.16
CA TYR A 398 27.49 -8.46 23.40
C TYR A 398 28.12 -7.61 22.29
N GLY A 399 28.66 -8.21 21.24
CA GLY A 399 29.31 -7.51 20.16
C GLY A 399 28.34 -6.72 19.26
N CYS A 400 28.86 -5.67 18.63
CA CYS A 400 28.19 -4.98 17.54
C CYS A 400 28.56 -5.66 16.23
N ILE A 401 27.73 -6.55 15.71
CA ILE A 401 28.01 -7.36 14.52
C ILE A 401 27.23 -6.81 13.33
N LEU A 402 27.96 -6.31 12.35
CA LEU A 402 27.41 -5.57 11.21
C LEU A 402 27.30 -6.42 9.94
N ASN A 403 28.17 -7.41 9.77
CA ASN A 403 28.15 -8.30 8.61
C ASN A 403 28.81 -9.64 8.96
N ILE A 404 28.39 -10.71 8.30
CA ILE A 404 28.93 -12.07 8.49
C ILE A 404 29.05 -12.72 7.11
N VAL A 405 30.20 -13.34 6.85
CA VAL A 405 30.45 -14.14 5.62
C VAL A 405 31.18 -15.42 6.00
N ASP A 406 31.13 -16.42 5.15
CA ASP A 406 31.93 -17.65 5.28
C ASP A 406 33.01 -17.75 4.18
N ASP A 407 34.07 -18.46 4.49
CA ASP A 407 35.15 -18.76 3.52
C ASP A 407 35.03 -20.18 2.95
N ALA A 408 35.83 -20.49 1.95
CA ALA A 408 35.83 -21.79 1.30
C ALA A 408 36.22 -22.97 2.22
N LYS A 409 36.77 -22.70 3.42
CA LYS A 409 37.08 -23.70 4.46
C LYS A 409 35.96 -23.85 5.48
N GLY A 410 34.90 -23.06 5.35
CA GLY A 410 33.76 -23.05 6.25
C GLY A 410 33.94 -22.22 7.51
N ASN A 411 35.05 -21.49 7.69
CA ASN A 411 35.17 -20.57 8.81
C ASN A 411 34.27 -19.35 8.58
N LEU A 412 33.85 -18.74 9.67
CA LEU A 412 33.00 -17.54 9.64
C LEU A 412 33.85 -16.29 9.93
N TRP A 413 33.53 -15.21 9.21
CA TRP A 413 34.17 -13.91 9.37
C TRP A 413 33.14 -12.87 9.78
N PHE A 414 33.44 -12.11 10.82
CA PHE A 414 32.53 -11.15 11.43
C PHE A 414 33.10 -9.74 11.36
N ALA A 415 32.36 -8.85 10.71
CA ALA A 415 32.60 -7.41 10.78
C ALA A 415 31.99 -6.86 12.06
N SER A 416 32.79 -6.20 12.88
CA SER A 416 32.33 -5.60 14.11
C SER A 416 32.90 -4.19 14.34
N GLN A 417 32.35 -3.50 15.34
CA GLN A 417 32.89 -2.20 15.78
C GLN A 417 34.24 -2.33 16.52
N SER A 418 34.63 -3.54 16.93
CA SER A 418 35.84 -3.81 17.69
C SER A 418 36.93 -4.55 16.91
N GLY A 419 36.72 -4.72 15.59
CA GLY A 419 37.66 -5.38 14.67
C GLY A 419 37.00 -6.42 13.78
N LEU A 420 37.85 -7.12 13.01
CA LEU A 420 37.49 -8.26 12.17
C LEU A 420 37.80 -9.55 12.96
N TYR A 421 36.85 -10.45 13.03
CA TYR A 421 37.01 -11.73 13.73
C TYR A 421 36.83 -12.91 12.78
N GLN A 422 37.64 -13.94 12.98
CA GLN A 422 37.48 -15.24 12.36
C GLN A 422 37.04 -16.25 13.42
N SER A 423 36.06 -17.08 13.13
CA SER A 423 35.63 -18.17 14.01
C SER A 423 35.41 -19.49 13.27
N THR A 424 35.31 -20.58 14.05
CA THR A 424 34.77 -21.83 13.55
C THR A 424 33.26 -21.71 13.27
N PRO A 425 32.64 -22.64 12.53
CA PRO A 425 31.18 -22.68 12.32
C PRO A 425 30.36 -22.78 13.61
N GLU A 426 30.95 -23.27 14.70
CA GLU A 426 30.34 -23.43 16.03
C GLU A 426 30.47 -22.16 16.90
N GLY A 427 31.25 -21.15 16.45
CA GLY A 427 31.40 -19.88 17.12
C GLY A 427 32.58 -19.85 18.13
N HIS A 428 33.64 -20.57 17.87
CA HIS A 428 34.91 -20.41 18.58
C HIS A 428 35.79 -19.40 17.84
N VAL A 429 36.15 -18.29 18.49
CA VAL A 429 37.01 -17.27 17.91
C VAL A 429 38.41 -17.81 17.68
N LEU A 430 38.87 -17.83 16.44
CA LEU A 430 40.19 -18.31 16.04
C LEU A 430 41.19 -17.16 15.99
N LYS A 431 40.78 -16.01 15.50
CA LYS A 431 41.67 -14.86 15.30
C LYS A 431 40.88 -13.54 15.30
N LYS A 432 41.51 -12.50 15.80
CA LYS A 432 41.08 -11.11 15.75
C LYS A 432 42.09 -10.29 14.98
N TYR A 433 41.60 -9.40 14.11
CA TYR A 433 42.39 -8.36 13.46
C TYR A 433 41.86 -7.00 13.89
N ASP A 434 42.77 -6.14 14.38
CA ASP A 434 42.46 -4.77 14.79
C ASP A 434 43.62 -3.84 14.47
N THR A 435 43.53 -2.59 14.90
CA THR A 435 44.54 -1.57 14.63
C THR A 435 45.88 -1.84 15.33
N MET A 436 45.92 -2.75 16.32
CA MET A 436 47.14 -3.08 17.06
C MET A 436 47.95 -4.19 16.41
N ASN A 437 47.29 -5.08 15.64
CA ASN A 437 47.93 -6.28 15.11
C ASN A 437 47.81 -6.42 13.58
N SER A 438 47.28 -5.40 12.86
CA SER A 438 47.08 -5.42 11.42
C SER A 438 47.29 -4.03 10.80
N VAL A 439 47.10 -3.94 9.49
CA VAL A 439 47.15 -2.67 8.73
C VAL A 439 45.86 -1.87 8.78
N LEU A 440 44.90 -2.28 9.59
CA LEU A 440 43.64 -1.57 9.76
C LEU A 440 43.87 -0.17 10.35
N THR A 441 43.22 0.82 9.76
CA THR A 441 43.24 2.20 10.24
C THR A 441 42.18 2.51 11.27
N THR A 442 41.22 1.58 11.44
CA THR A 442 40.13 1.65 12.41
C THR A 442 39.65 0.24 12.76
N ASN A 443 39.11 0.09 13.97
CA ASN A 443 38.46 -1.16 14.38
C ASN A 443 37.00 -1.26 13.88
N ALA A 444 36.42 -0.20 13.37
CA ALA A 444 35.05 -0.19 12.85
C ALA A 444 35.01 -0.83 11.45
N ILE A 445 34.77 -2.14 11.41
CA ILE A 445 34.59 -2.91 10.18
C ILE A 445 33.09 -2.96 9.87
N LEU A 446 32.71 -2.54 8.66
CA LEU A 446 31.32 -2.32 8.31
C LEU A 446 30.73 -3.41 7.41
N CYS A 447 31.52 -3.89 6.44
CA CYS A 447 31.05 -4.91 5.49
C CYS A 447 32.20 -5.82 5.04
N LEU A 448 31.82 -7.02 4.60
CA LEU A 448 32.73 -8.07 4.16
C LEU A 448 32.21 -8.69 2.85
N CYS A 449 33.13 -9.15 2.01
CA CYS A 449 32.83 -9.99 0.85
C CYS A 449 33.97 -10.98 0.64
N VAL A 450 33.67 -12.26 0.51
CA VAL A 450 34.63 -13.26 0.05
C VAL A 450 34.46 -13.42 -1.45
N ASP A 451 35.51 -13.14 -2.20
CA ASP A 451 35.47 -13.24 -3.67
C ASP A 451 35.66 -14.70 -4.15
N SER A 452 35.44 -14.92 -5.43
CA SER A 452 35.58 -16.25 -6.05
C SER A 452 37.02 -16.81 -6.03
N MET A 453 38.01 -15.99 -5.68
CA MET A 453 39.39 -16.40 -5.45
C MET A 453 39.69 -16.70 -3.97
N ASN A 454 38.66 -16.74 -3.12
CA ASN A 454 38.76 -16.94 -1.67
C ASN A 454 39.62 -15.89 -0.96
N ARG A 455 39.57 -14.63 -1.43
CA ARG A 455 40.16 -13.46 -0.73
C ARG A 455 39.05 -12.75 0.01
N LEU A 456 39.33 -12.26 1.21
CA LEU A 456 38.37 -11.49 2.00
C LEU A 456 38.57 -9.97 1.79
N TRP A 457 37.57 -9.35 1.22
CA TRP A 457 37.46 -7.90 1.08
C TRP A 457 36.86 -7.32 2.36
N VAL A 458 37.56 -6.37 2.97
CA VAL A 458 37.23 -5.82 4.29
C VAL A 458 36.96 -4.34 4.15
N GLY A 459 35.70 -3.96 4.23
CA GLY A 459 35.27 -2.57 4.21
C GLY A 459 35.18 -2.00 5.62
N SER A 460 35.86 -0.87 5.83
CA SER A 460 35.87 -0.17 7.10
C SER A 460 35.31 1.25 6.99
N LYS A 461 35.23 1.93 8.14
CA LYS A 461 34.85 3.35 8.17
C LYS A 461 35.86 4.26 7.44
N PHE A 462 37.11 3.85 7.31
CA PHE A 462 38.19 4.66 6.74
C PHE A 462 39.04 3.88 5.77
N GLY A 463 38.43 3.08 4.90
CA GLY A 463 39.10 2.44 3.80
C GLY A 463 38.77 1.00 3.54
N LEU A 464 39.32 0.54 2.40
CA LEU A 464 39.18 -0.83 1.90
C LEU A 464 40.50 -1.60 2.13
N PHE A 465 40.35 -2.85 2.60
CA PHE A 465 41.48 -3.76 2.82
C PHE A 465 41.21 -5.10 2.17
N LEU A 466 42.26 -5.82 1.84
CA LEU A 466 42.21 -7.17 1.32
C LEU A 466 42.97 -8.12 2.25
N LEU A 467 42.31 -9.15 2.70
CA LEU A 467 42.93 -10.23 3.50
C LEU A 467 43.08 -11.49 2.63
N ASP A 468 44.29 -11.97 2.50
CA ASP A 468 44.57 -13.30 2.00
C ASP A 468 44.24 -14.31 3.10
N ILE A 469 43.14 -15.05 2.92
CA ILE A 469 42.63 -16.02 3.92
C ILE A 469 43.64 -17.15 4.18
N ALA A 470 44.39 -17.57 3.14
CA ALA A 470 45.33 -18.67 3.25
C ALA A 470 46.54 -18.33 4.12
N THR A 471 47.07 -17.12 3.96
CA THR A 471 48.26 -16.65 4.70
C THR A 471 47.92 -15.84 5.95
N GLY A 472 46.68 -15.33 6.04
CA GLY A 472 46.27 -14.40 7.09
C GLY A 472 46.89 -13.01 6.99
N LYS A 473 47.46 -12.66 5.82
CA LYS A 473 48.10 -11.35 5.59
C LYS A 473 47.10 -10.35 5.05
N MET A 474 46.92 -9.24 5.77
CA MET A 474 46.07 -8.13 5.34
C MET A 474 46.91 -7.04 4.65
N ARG A 475 46.35 -6.43 3.59
CA ARG A 475 46.99 -5.38 2.80
C ARG A 475 45.99 -4.25 2.49
N ALA A 476 46.49 -3.03 2.44
CA ALA A 476 45.77 -1.84 1.96
C ALA A 476 46.34 -1.28 0.66
N ASP A 477 47.58 -1.60 0.39
CA ASP A 477 48.42 -1.08 -0.72
C ASP A 477 48.34 -1.94 -1.99
N CYS A 478 47.41 -2.87 -2.04
CA CYS A 478 47.26 -3.80 -3.17
C CYS A 478 46.38 -3.27 -4.31
N PHE A 479 45.64 -2.20 -4.07
CA PHE A 479 44.78 -1.58 -5.10
C PHE A 479 45.55 -0.53 -5.90
N SER A 480 45.23 -0.38 -7.21
CA SER A 480 45.89 0.60 -8.07
C SER A 480 45.71 2.05 -7.60
N VAL A 481 44.61 2.31 -6.84
CA VAL A 481 44.33 3.59 -6.20
C VAL A 481 43.90 3.32 -4.75
N PRO A 482 44.45 4.02 -3.74
CA PRO A 482 44.02 3.88 -2.36
C PRO A 482 42.58 4.35 -2.17
N ILE A 483 41.74 3.49 -1.63
CA ILE A 483 40.34 3.81 -1.32
C ILE A 483 40.24 4.10 0.17
N LYS A 484 40.11 5.39 0.54
CA LYS A 484 40.06 5.88 1.93
C LYS A 484 38.68 6.30 2.40
N ALA A 485 37.67 6.06 1.60
CA ALA A 485 36.26 6.37 1.89
C ALA A 485 35.64 5.42 2.94
N GLU A 486 34.49 5.77 3.48
CA GLU A 486 33.67 4.84 4.27
C GLU A 486 33.03 3.80 3.33
N ILE A 487 33.36 2.53 3.55
CA ILE A 487 32.86 1.44 2.71
C ILE A 487 31.49 0.98 3.23
N LYS A 488 30.47 1.11 2.41
CA LYS A 488 29.09 0.78 2.75
C LYS A 488 28.71 -0.66 2.38
N TYR A 489 29.13 -1.10 1.20
CA TYR A 489 28.80 -2.42 0.65
C TYR A 489 29.84 -2.88 -0.37
N ILE A 490 30.05 -4.19 -0.46
CA ILE A 490 30.97 -4.82 -1.40
C ILE A 490 30.28 -6.00 -2.07
N MET A 491 30.38 -6.11 -3.38
CA MET A 491 29.76 -7.19 -4.15
C MET A 491 30.71 -7.65 -5.27
N GLU A 492 30.84 -8.95 -5.47
CA GLU A 492 31.41 -9.54 -6.68
C GLU A 492 30.29 -9.73 -7.70
N ASP A 493 30.46 -9.26 -8.93
CA ASP A 493 29.50 -9.44 -10.02
C ASP A 493 29.69 -10.76 -10.77
N LEU A 494 28.77 -11.05 -11.69
CA LEU A 494 28.81 -12.27 -12.51
C LEU A 494 30.05 -12.35 -13.43
N ARG A 495 30.71 -11.21 -13.73
CA ARG A 495 31.94 -11.12 -14.51
C ARG A 495 33.20 -11.21 -13.65
N LYS A 496 33.03 -11.35 -12.33
CA LYS A 496 34.11 -11.43 -11.33
C LYS A 496 34.83 -10.10 -11.10
N ASP A 497 34.20 -8.98 -11.41
CA ASP A 497 34.61 -7.68 -10.98
C ASP A 497 34.00 -7.35 -9.61
N MET A 498 34.75 -6.60 -8.81
CA MET A 498 34.29 -6.16 -7.50
C MET A 498 33.71 -4.76 -7.57
N TRP A 499 32.53 -4.60 -6.99
CA TRP A 499 31.86 -3.32 -6.84
C TRP A 499 31.92 -2.88 -5.39
N VAL A 500 32.43 -1.67 -5.16
CA VAL A 500 32.63 -1.13 -3.81
C VAL A 500 31.86 0.17 -3.67
N CYS A 501 30.80 0.11 -2.89
CA CYS A 501 29.93 1.24 -2.58
C CYS A 501 30.49 2.05 -1.41
N THR A 502 30.57 3.37 -1.57
CA THR A 502 31.19 4.24 -0.57
C THR A 502 30.38 5.52 -0.32
N ASP A 503 30.82 6.33 0.64
CA ASP A 503 30.35 7.71 0.83
C ASP A 503 30.97 8.71 -0.17
N ASN A 504 31.88 8.24 -1.03
CA ASN A 504 32.53 9.03 -2.08
C ASN A 504 32.40 8.35 -3.46
N GLY A 505 31.21 7.87 -3.79
CA GLY A 505 30.89 7.24 -5.06
C GLY A 505 31.01 5.72 -5.07
N LEU A 506 31.07 5.15 -6.26
CA LEU A 506 31.06 3.74 -6.56
C LEU A 506 32.34 3.36 -7.33
N TYR A 507 33.06 2.37 -6.82
CA TYR A 507 34.26 1.86 -7.48
C TYR A 507 33.99 0.50 -8.14
N LYS A 508 34.51 0.33 -9.36
CA LYS A 508 34.59 -0.95 -10.04
C LYS A 508 36.07 -1.39 -10.11
N ILE A 509 36.35 -2.57 -9.54
CA ILE A 509 37.72 -3.08 -9.38
C ILE A 509 37.81 -4.45 -10.04
N GLY A 510 38.76 -4.62 -10.95
CA GLY A 510 39.01 -5.91 -11.57
C GLY A 510 39.58 -6.97 -10.60
N LYS A 511 39.51 -8.23 -10.98
CA LYS A 511 40.16 -9.34 -10.23
C LYS A 511 41.66 -9.19 -10.05
N ASP A 512 42.31 -8.36 -10.88
CA ASP A 512 43.72 -7.95 -10.83
C ASP A 512 43.96 -6.82 -9.81
N LEU A 513 42.95 -6.37 -9.10
CA LEU A 513 42.95 -5.28 -8.10
C LEU A 513 43.16 -3.89 -8.72
N VAL A 514 42.98 -3.76 -10.02
CA VAL A 514 42.99 -2.48 -10.72
C VAL A 514 41.63 -1.81 -10.61
N VAL A 515 41.59 -0.55 -10.19
CA VAL A 515 40.40 0.28 -10.23
C VAL A 515 40.13 0.68 -11.68
N HIS A 516 39.12 0.06 -12.30
CA HIS A 516 38.74 0.35 -13.68
C HIS A 516 37.91 1.61 -13.80
N GLU A 517 36.98 1.80 -12.85
CA GLU A 517 36.03 2.91 -12.87
C GLU A 517 35.77 3.43 -11.45
N HIS A 518 35.59 4.76 -11.36
CA HIS A 518 35.12 5.44 -10.17
C HIS A 518 34.02 6.40 -10.57
N PHE A 519 32.77 6.01 -10.25
CA PHE A 519 31.57 6.78 -10.54
C PHE A 519 31.29 7.75 -9.38
N THR A 520 31.11 9.02 -9.72
CA THR A 520 30.78 10.10 -8.79
C THR A 520 29.74 11.04 -9.40
N THR A 521 29.34 12.07 -8.68
CA THR A 521 28.50 13.15 -9.22
C THR A 521 29.12 13.90 -10.39
N ASP A 522 30.44 13.84 -10.57
CA ASP A 522 31.13 14.47 -11.68
C ASP A 522 30.99 13.68 -13.00
N ASN A 523 30.62 12.40 -12.89
CA ASN A 523 30.57 11.50 -14.04
C ASN A 523 29.40 10.46 -13.96
N LEU A 524 28.17 10.90 -13.74
CA LEU A 524 26.94 10.11 -13.93
C LEU A 524 26.11 9.77 -12.68
N LEU A 525 26.65 9.77 -11.45
CA LEU A 525 25.84 9.49 -10.28
C LEU A 525 25.05 10.74 -9.84
N PRO A 526 23.79 10.58 -9.40
CA PRO A 526 23.02 11.68 -8.84
C PRO A 526 23.50 12.09 -7.43
N ASP A 527 24.24 11.20 -6.74
CA ASP A 527 24.78 11.42 -5.40
C ASP A 527 25.99 10.51 -5.14
N ASN A 528 26.97 11.02 -4.38
CA ASN A 528 28.18 10.27 -4.00
C ASN A 528 27.93 9.28 -2.85
N GLN A 529 26.83 9.41 -2.12
CA GLN A 529 26.46 8.46 -1.08
C GLN A 529 25.79 7.22 -1.71
N VAL A 530 26.55 6.13 -1.82
CA VAL A 530 26.11 4.88 -2.44
C VAL A 530 26.01 3.80 -1.36
N PRO A 531 24.85 3.52 -0.78
CA PRO A 531 24.69 2.52 0.27
C PRO A 531 24.78 1.07 -0.23
N CYS A 532 24.32 0.78 -1.43
CA CYS A 532 24.36 -0.59 -1.98
C CYS A 532 24.19 -0.62 -3.50
N ILE A 533 24.53 -1.77 -4.08
CA ILE A 533 24.35 -2.13 -5.48
C ILE A 533 23.84 -3.57 -5.58
N LEU A 534 23.08 -3.87 -6.60
CA LEU A 534 22.60 -5.19 -6.95
C LEU A 534 22.74 -5.41 -8.45
N GLU A 535 23.23 -6.57 -8.86
CA GLU A 535 23.18 -7.05 -10.24
C GLU A 535 21.98 -7.99 -10.40
N ASP A 536 21.14 -7.75 -11.41
CA ASP A 536 20.01 -8.62 -11.72
C ASP A 536 20.41 -9.79 -12.66
N SER A 537 19.48 -10.72 -12.88
CA SER A 537 19.71 -11.89 -13.75
C SER A 537 19.97 -11.56 -15.21
N HIS A 538 19.82 -10.32 -15.63
CA HIS A 538 20.11 -9.81 -16.98
C HIS A 538 21.44 -9.05 -17.07
N GLY A 539 22.20 -8.99 -15.97
CA GLY A 539 23.45 -8.24 -15.89
C GLY A 539 23.27 -6.73 -15.84
N ILE A 540 22.08 -6.26 -15.42
CA ILE A 540 21.79 -4.86 -15.18
C ILE A 540 22.07 -4.56 -13.71
N TYR A 541 22.71 -3.44 -13.45
CA TYR A 541 23.00 -3.00 -12.09
C TYR A 541 21.97 -1.99 -11.61
N TRP A 542 21.49 -2.21 -10.40
CA TRP A 542 20.60 -1.32 -9.65
C TRP A 542 21.41 -0.72 -8.51
N ILE A 543 21.68 0.58 -8.61
CA ILE A 543 22.54 1.30 -7.67
C ILE A 543 21.65 2.21 -6.83
N ALA A 544 21.63 1.98 -5.53
CA ALA A 544 20.98 2.89 -4.61
C ALA A 544 21.92 4.07 -4.32
N THR A 545 21.36 5.27 -4.36
CA THR A 545 22.01 6.47 -3.82
C THR A 545 21.12 7.08 -2.74
N GLN A 546 21.59 8.09 -2.02
CA GLN A 546 20.76 8.74 -1.00
C GLN A 546 19.59 9.50 -1.61
N LYS A 547 19.69 9.91 -2.87
CA LYS A 547 18.63 10.65 -3.58
C LYS A 547 17.75 9.76 -4.44
N GLU A 548 18.33 8.83 -5.20
CA GLU A 548 17.65 8.12 -6.28
C GLU A 548 18.16 6.69 -6.45
N ILE A 549 17.41 5.86 -7.16
CA ILE A 549 17.84 4.56 -7.66
C ILE A 549 18.28 4.72 -9.11
N VAL A 550 19.52 4.33 -9.42
CA VAL A 550 20.11 4.37 -10.74
C VAL A 550 20.09 2.97 -11.36
N ARG A 551 19.61 2.87 -12.58
CA ARG A 551 19.75 1.68 -13.41
C ARG A 551 20.96 1.86 -14.32
N TYR A 552 21.96 0.99 -14.20
CA TYR A 552 23.13 1.01 -15.04
C TYR A 552 23.20 -0.25 -15.91
N ASN A 553 23.22 -0.06 -17.23
CA ASN A 553 23.39 -1.13 -18.21
C ASN A 553 24.80 -1.03 -18.81
N PRO A 554 25.72 -1.98 -18.54
CA PRO A 554 27.08 -1.91 -19.05
C PRO A 554 27.21 -2.19 -20.56
N ILE A 555 26.10 -2.54 -21.24
CA ILE A 555 26.08 -2.87 -22.68
C ILE A 555 25.55 -1.70 -23.52
N GLU A 556 24.82 -0.78 -22.93
CA GLU A 556 24.33 0.46 -23.55
C GLU A 556 25.33 1.61 -23.35
#